data_d1f5d6d3921093900166125a68ac4849
#
_entry.id   d1f5d6d3921093900166125a68ac4849
#
_cell.length_a   1.000
_cell.length_b   1.000
_cell.length_c   1.000
_cell.angle_alpha   90.00
_cell.angle_beta   90.00
_cell.angle_gamma   90.00
#
_symmetry.space_group_name_H-M   'P 1'
#
loop_
_entity.id
_entity.type
_entity.pdbx_description
1 polymer ?
#
loop_
_entity_poly.entity_id
_entity_poly.type
_entity_poly.pdbx_seq_one_letter_code
_entity_poly.pdbx_strand_id
1 'polypeptide(L)'
;MVSSLNPKAIVIRSSKIVHKSLTPHPLARFVTEEAICLMFRIGFDDIYTVECWRYVVYVHAQGVSSFVSYADFPPTVGVQPPTRADFIKWRRRWRKQHNQAHRKQAPEWWEEYFISEFWQAPTESVLHSWGELVGTIKFAFSEDTLAEIFNFYGHTSLLKHLQG
;
A
#
# COMPACT_ATOMS: atom_id res chain seq x y z
N MET A 1 1.84 21.89 26.19
CA MET A 1 1.48 21.20 25.91
C MET A 1 1.12 20.57 25.61
N VAL A 2 1.43 20.70 25.32
CA VAL A 2 1.01 19.92 24.91
C VAL A 2 1.02 19.20 24.94
N SER A 3 1.21 19.24 24.97
CA SER A 3 1.17 18.40 24.86
C SER A 3 1.12 17.66 25.04
N SER A 4 1.34 17.91 25.36
CA SER A 4 1.12 17.06 25.41
C SER A 4 0.85 16.34 25.28
N LEU A 5 0.97 16.56 25.26
CA LEU A 5 0.37 15.92 24.96
C LEU A 5 -0.14 14.95 24.33
N ASN A 6 -0.63 15.16 23.90
CA ASN A 6 -0.90 13.97 23.10
C ASN A 6 -0.19 14.02 21.75
N PRO A 7 1.03 13.57 21.73
CA PRO A 7 1.87 13.71 20.56
C PRO A 7 1.31 12.99 19.33
N LYS A 8 0.52 11.94 19.52
CA LYS A 8 -0.04 11.19 18.39
C LYS A 8 -0.99 12.00 17.54
N ALA A 9 -1.75 12.86 18.17
CA ALA A 9 -2.71 13.68 17.45
C ALA A 9 -2.07 14.85 16.74
N ILE A 10 -0.83 15.15 17.08
CA ILE A 10 -0.20 16.40 16.68
C ILE A 10 0.76 16.23 15.52
N VAL A 11 1.34 15.05 15.38
CA VAL A 11 2.35 14.84 14.34
C VAL A 11 1.66 14.72 12.99
N ILE A 12 1.74 15.81 12.23
CA ILE A 12 1.23 15.86 10.86
C ILE A 12 2.45 15.92 9.95
N ARG A 13 2.61 14.92 9.10
CA ARG A 13 3.70 14.88 8.17
C ARG A 13 3.21 15.33 6.80
N SER A 14 3.93 16.28 6.22
CA SER A 14 3.63 16.70 4.85
C SER A 14 3.92 15.57 3.88
N SER A 15 3.02 15.39 2.93
CA SER A 15 3.23 14.39 1.89
C SER A 15 4.41 14.79 1.01
N LYS A 16 5.24 13.81 0.67
CA LYS A 16 6.37 13.98 -0.23
C LYS A 16 6.02 13.54 -1.66
N ILE A 17 4.76 13.17 -1.88
CA ILE A 17 4.27 12.73 -3.18
C ILE A 17 3.86 13.97 -3.98
N VAL A 18 4.44 14.11 -5.15
CA VAL A 18 4.21 15.26 -6.04
C VAL A 18 3.71 14.73 -7.39
N HIS A 19 2.57 15.24 -7.84
CA HIS A 19 2.03 14.87 -9.13
C HIS A 19 2.55 15.84 -10.19
N LYS A 20 3.31 15.29 -11.14
CA LYS A 20 3.98 16.07 -12.18
C LYS A 20 3.24 16.10 -13.51
N SER A 21 2.15 15.36 -13.64
CA SER A 21 1.39 15.28 -14.87
C SER A 21 0.00 15.87 -14.68
N LEU A 22 -0.47 16.62 -15.69
CA LEU A 22 -1.84 17.12 -15.72
C LEU A 22 -2.83 15.99 -15.96
N THR A 23 -2.36 14.87 -16.52
CA THR A 23 -3.18 13.68 -16.77
C THR A 23 -2.66 12.57 -15.87
N PRO A 24 -3.21 12.41 -14.66
CA PRO A 24 -2.70 11.40 -13.73
C PRO A 24 -2.95 9.99 -14.24
N HIS A 25 -2.00 9.11 -13.97
CA HIS A 25 -2.14 7.70 -14.28
C HIS A 25 -3.29 7.12 -13.42
N PRO A 26 -4.10 6.19 -13.94
CA PRO A 26 -5.20 5.62 -13.15
C PRO A 26 -4.75 5.02 -11.81
N LEU A 27 -3.56 4.42 -11.75
CA LEU A 27 -3.03 3.84 -10.52
C LEU A 27 -2.30 4.83 -9.62
N ALA A 28 -2.20 6.11 -10.03
CA ALA A 28 -1.53 7.13 -9.22
C ALA A 28 -2.22 7.31 -7.86
N ARG A 29 -3.50 7.04 -7.78
CA ARG A 29 -4.26 7.14 -6.52
C ARG A 29 -3.81 6.14 -5.46
N PHE A 30 -3.07 5.12 -5.85
CA PHE A 30 -2.56 4.10 -4.95
C PHE A 30 -1.10 4.31 -4.56
N VAL A 31 -0.47 5.38 -5.02
CA VAL A 31 0.91 5.68 -4.62
C VAL A 31 0.91 6.19 -3.20
N THR A 32 1.60 5.49 -2.31
CA THR A 32 1.69 5.86 -0.89
C THR A 32 3.15 5.78 -0.44
N GLU A 33 3.48 6.58 0.58
CA GLU A 33 4.82 6.51 1.18
C GLU A 33 5.02 5.19 1.92
N GLU A 34 3.98 4.65 2.52
CA GLU A 34 4.02 3.36 3.20
C GLU A 34 4.49 2.25 2.27
N ALA A 35 3.93 2.23 1.05
CA ALA A 35 4.34 1.24 0.06
C ALA A 35 5.80 1.42 -0.33
N ILE A 36 6.24 2.65 -0.48
CA ILE A 36 7.63 2.94 -0.84
C ILE A 36 8.58 2.47 0.26
N CYS A 37 8.22 2.69 1.51
CA CYS A 37 9.04 2.23 2.64
C CYS A 37 9.24 0.72 2.59
N LEU A 38 8.19 -0.04 2.31
CA LEU A 38 8.29 -1.50 2.21
C LEU A 38 9.05 -1.94 0.95
N MET A 39 8.80 -1.27 -0.15
CA MET A 39 9.41 -1.59 -1.44
C MET A 39 10.94 -1.48 -1.37
N PHE A 40 11.45 -0.45 -0.72
CA PHE A 40 12.88 -0.16 -0.63
C PHE A 40 13.49 -0.44 0.73
N ARG A 41 12.70 -0.88 1.70
CA ARG A 41 13.16 -1.18 3.07
C ARG A 41 13.80 0.05 3.71
N ILE A 42 13.11 1.17 3.66
CA ILE A 42 13.56 2.45 4.22
C ILE A 42 12.48 3.02 5.14
N GLY A 43 12.86 4.01 5.94
CA GLY A 43 11.91 4.71 6.79
C GLY A 43 11.29 5.91 6.08
N PHE A 44 10.22 6.45 6.65
CA PHE A 44 9.55 7.63 6.10
C PHE A 44 10.51 8.82 5.99
N ASP A 45 11.38 8.99 6.97
CA ASP A 45 12.29 10.14 6.99
C ASP A 45 13.38 10.04 5.93
N ASP A 46 13.59 8.85 5.37
CA ASP A 46 14.57 8.65 4.30
C ASP A 46 14.07 9.12 2.94
N ILE A 47 12.77 9.32 2.80
CA ILE A 47 12.17 9.74 1.52
C ILE A 47 12.34 11.24 1.35
N TYR A 48 12.96 11.65 0.23
CA TYR A 48 13.06 13.07 -0.13
C TYR A 48 11.89 13.51 -0.98
N THR A 49 11.57 12.76 -2.04
CA THR A 49 10.44 13.08 -2.91
C THR A 49 9.98 11.84 -3.67
N VAL A 50 8.69 11.79 -3.97
CA VAL A 50 8.09 10.77 -4.83
C VAL A 50 7.37 11.52 -5.93
N GLU A 51 7.84 11.38 -7.16
CA GLU A 51 7.30 12.13 -8.29
C GLU A 51 6.47 11.22 -9.18
N CYS A 52 5.19 11.55 -9.28
CA CYS A 52 4.25 10.81 -10.12
C CYS A 52 4.19 11.47 -11.50
N TRP A 53 4.91 10.89 -12.45
CA TRP A 53 4.91 11.33 -13.83
C TRP A 53 3.78 10.64 -14.61
N ARG A 54 3.61 10.96 -15.86
CA ARG A 54 2.48 10.43 -16.63
C ARG A 54 2.46 8.90 -16.71
N TYR A 55 3.63 8.27 -16.84
CA TYR A 55 3.71 6.82 -17.04
C TYR A 55 4.52 6.08 -16.00
N VAL A 56 5.22 6.79 -15.12
CA VAL A 56 6.15 6.17 -14.20
C VAL A 56 6.28 7.02 -12.94
N VAL A 57 6.65 6.39 -11.84
CA VAL A 57 6.94 7.06 -10.56
C VAL A 57 8.46 7.10 -10.37
N TYR A 58 8.96 8.27 -9.97
CA TYR A 58 10.36 8.41 -9.60
C TYR A 58 10.46 8.54 -8.09
N VAL A 59 11.28 7.70 -7.47
CA VAL A 59 11.52 7.73 -6.02
C VAL A 59 12.92 8.22 -5.75
N HIS A 60 13.02 9.31 -5.02
CA HIS A 60 14.29 9.84 -4.54
C HIS A 60 14.28 9.79 -3.02
N ALA A 61 15.16 8.98 -2.47
CA ALA A 61 15.28 8.77 -1.04
C ALA A 61 16.75 8.54 -0.70
N GLN A 62 17.05 8.46 0.59
CA GLN A 62 18.42 8.18 1.00
C GLN A 62 18.86 6.82 0.48
N GLY A 63 19.88 6.80 -0.37
CA GLY A 63 20.38 5.59 -0.98
C GLY A 63 19.51 5.04 -2.10
N VAL A 64 18.47 5.77 -2.53
CA VAL A 64 17.54 5.34 -3.56
C VAL A 64 17.34 6.45 -4.59
N SER A 65 17.53 6.11 -5.85
CA SER A 65 17.18 6.95 -6.98
C SER A 65 16.68 6.00 -8.07
N SER A 66 15.37 5.82 -8.16
CA SER A 66 14.83 4.73 -8.95
C SER A 66 13.47 5.08 -9.54
N PHE A 67 13.22 4.59 -10.76
CA PHE A 67 11.90 4.61 -11.35
C PHE A 67 11.17 3.33 -10.98
N VAL A 68 9.90 3.44 -10.62
CA VAL A 68 9.05 2.29 -10.33
C VAL A 68 7.77 2.41 -11.13
N SER A 69 7.18 1.26 -11.44
CA SER A 69 5.91 1.21 -12.16
C SER A 69 4.77 1.57 -11.22
N TYR A 70 3.76 2.26 -11.75
CA TYR A 70 2.52 2.45 -11.00
C TYR A 70 1.92 1.11 -10.55
N ALA A 71 2.10 0.07 -11.35
CA ALA A 71 1.55 -1.25 -11.03
C ALA A 71 2.37 -2.01 -9.97
N ASP A 72 3.42 -1.40 -9.43
CA ASP A 72 4.12 -1.96 -8.28
C ASP A 72 3.40 -1.64 -6.97
N PHE A 73 2.49 -0.69 -6.98
CA PHE A 73 1.80 -0.22 -5.77
C PHE A 73 0.53 -1.02 -5.51
N PRO A 74 0.33 -1.49 -4.27
CA PRO A 74 -0.93 -2.12 -3.89
C PRO A 74 -2.03 -1.07 -3.76
N PRO A 75 -3.29 -1.49 -3.91
CA PRO A 75 -4.39 -0.57 -3.67
C PRO A 75 -4.48 -0.17 -2.20
N THR A 76 -5.13 0.97 -1.96
CA THR A 76 -5.31 1.50 -0.62
C THR A 76 -6.76 1.95 -0.44
N VAL A 77 -7.20 2.05 0.82
CA VAL A 77 -8.53 2.59 1.13
C VAL A 77 -8.52 4.11 1.07
N GLY A 78 -9.70 4.73 1.05
CA GLY A 78 -9.82 6.18 1.07
C GLY A 78 -9.77 6.83 -0.30
N VAL A 79 -9.60 6.05 -1.35
CA VAL A 79 -9.65 6.50 -2.73
C VAL A 79 -10.59 5.59 -3.49
N GLN A 80 -10.83 5.89 -4.77
CA GLN A 80 -11.70 5.07 -5.58
C GLN A 80 -11.18 3.62 -5.63
N PRO A 81 -12.06 2.63 -5.39
CA PRO A 81 -11.65 1.22 -5.36
C PRO A 81 -11.04 0.76 -6.68
N PRO A 82 -10.26 -0.32 -6.63
CA PRO A 82 -9.69 -0.91 -7.84
C PRO A 82 -10.76 -1.30 -8.85
N THR A 83 -10.45 -1.11 -10.11
CA THR A 83 -11.30 -1.47 -11.22
C THR A 83 -10.74 -2.69 -11.94
N ARG A 84 -11.55 -3.25 -12.84
CA ARG A 84 -11.11 -4.35 -13.67
C ARG A 84 -9.89 -3.98 -14.51
N ALA A 85 -9.84 -2.75 -15.00
CA ALA A 85 -8.69 -2.25 -15.76
C ALA A 85 -7.42 -2.24 -14.90
N ASP A 86 -7.54 -1.91 -13.63
CA ASP A 86 -6.43 -1.95 -12.70
C ASP A 86 -5.91 -3.37 -12.50
N PHE A 87 -6.82 -4.33 -12.37
CA PHE A 87 -6.45 -5.74 -12.22
C PHE A 87 -5.60 -6.22 -13.40
N ILE A 88 -5.97 -5.81 -14.60
CA ILE A 88 -5.23 -6.16 -15.81
C ILE A 88 -3.82 -5.59 -15.78
N LYS A 89 -3.68 -4.34 -15.34
CA LYS A 89 -2.37 -3.69 -15.23
C LYS A 89 -1.46 -4.41 -14.23
N TRP A 90 -1.99 -4.77 -13.07
CA TRP A 90 -1.23 -5.50 -12.07
C TRP A 90 -0.78 -6.86 -12.57
N ARG A 91 -1.69 -7.63 -13.15
CA ARG A 91 -1.37 -8.96 -13.68
C ARG A 91 -0.30 -8.89 -14.77
N ARG A 92 -0.39 -7.88 -15.63
CA ARG A 92 0.61 -7.68 -16.69
C ARG A 92 1.99 -7.39 -16.09
N ARG A 93 2.03 -6.56 -15.05
CA ARG A 93 3.29 -6.23 -14.38
C ARG A 93 3.90 -7.46 -13.71
N TRP A 94 3.11 -8.24 -13.02
CA TRP A 94 3.61 -9.43 -12.33
C TRP A 94 4.20 -10.45 -13.31
N ARG A 95 3.57 -10.63 -14.44
CA ARG A 95 4.08 -11.55 -15.46
C ARG A 95 5.47 -11.15 -15.97
N LYS A 96 5.80 -9.88 -15.93
CA LYS A 96 7.09 -9.39 -16.39
C LYS A 96 8.17 -9.47 -15.33
N GLN A 97 7.80 -9.36 -14.05
CA GLN A 97 8.76 -9.25 -12.96
C GLN A 97 9.15 -10.57 -12.34
N HIS A 98 8.23 -11.52 -12.27
CA HIS A 98 8.41 -12.73 -11.49
C HIS A 98 8.85 -13.88 -12.37
N ASN A 99 9.53 -14.86 -11.75
CA ASN A 99 9.86 -16.10 -12.42
C ASN A 99 8.56 -16.89 -12.72
N GLN A 100 8.68 -18.01 -13.43
CA GLN A 100 7.54 -18.79 -13.86
C GLN A 100 6.56 -19.16 -12.74
N ALA A 101 7.10 -19.47 -11.56
CA ALA A 101 6.27 -19.96 -10.45
C ALA A 101 5.41 -18.87 -9.83
N HIS A 102 5.85 -17.61 -9.85
CA HIS A 102 5.21 -16.53 -9.11
C HIS A 102 4.65 -15.40 -9.95
N ARG A 103 4.77 -15.49 -11.26
CA ARG A 103 4.46 -14.35 -12.13
C ARG A 103 2.98 -13.97 -12.22
N LYS A 104 2.12 -14.73 -11.56
CA LYS A 104 0.69 -14.41 -11.52
C LYS A 104 0.27 -13.79 -10.21
N GLN A 105 1.21 -13.59 -9.31
CA GLN A 105 0.94 -13.12 -7.95
C GLN A 105 1.68 -11.83 -7.66
N ALA A 106 1.17 -11.08 -6.69
CA ALA A 106 1.80 -9.86 -6.22
C ALA A 106 3.14 -10.16 -5.53
N PRO A 107 4.05 -9.17 -5.49
CA PRO A 107 5.25 -9.29 -4.69
C PRO A 107 4.93 -9.59 -3.23
N GLU A 108 5.82 -10.32 -2.56
CA GLU A 108 5.59 -10.73 -1.17
C GLU A 108 5.37 -9.56 -0.23
N TRP A 109 5.98 -8.42 -0.48
CA TRP A 109 5.84 -7.29 0.41
C TRP A 109 4.43 -6.70 0.43
N TRP A 110 3.55 -7.06 -0.53
CA TRP A 110 2.15 -6.67 -0.48
C TRP A 110 1.45 -7.29 0.74
N GLU A 111 1.81 -8.51 1.09
CA GLU A 111 1.29 -9.14 2.31
C GLU A 111 1.65 -8.30 3.54
N GLU A 112 2.92 -7.92 3.65
CA GLU A 112 3.37 -7.06 4.76
C GLU A 112 2.62 -5.74 4.78
N TYR A 113 2.38 -5.18 3.60
CA TYR A 113 1.67 -3.92 3.48
C TYR A 113 0.27 -4.01 4.09
N PHE A 114 -0.52 -5.00 3.69
CA PHE A 114 -1.89 -5.12 4.19
C PHE A 114 -1.95 -5.48 5.68
N ILE A 115 -1.06 -6.35 6.13
CA ILE A 115 -0.97 -6.68 7.55
C ILE A 115 -0.65 -5.43 8.37
N SER A 116 0.28 -4.61 7.91
CA SER A 116 0.63 -3.36 8.57
C SER A 116 -0.56 -2.40 8.62
N GLU A 117 -1.31 -2.29 7.52
CA GLU A 117 -2.47 -1.42 7.46
C GLU A 117 -3.59 -1.91 8.38
N PHE A 118 -3.78 -3.22 8.54
CA PHE A 118 -4.71 -3.77 9.51
C PHE A 118 -4.35 -3.32 10.94
N TRP A 119 -3.07 -3.44 11.29
CA TRP A 119 -2.58 -3.04 12.61
C TRP A 119 -2.80 -1.56 12.88
N GLN A 120 -2.58 -0.73 11.88
CA GLN A 120 -2.62 0.72 12.00
C GLN A 120 -4.02 1.30 11.88
N ALA A 121 -4.99 0.52 11.45
CA ALA A 121 -6.35 1.00 11.28
C ALA A 121 -6.88 1.56 12.61
N PRO A 122 -7.28 2.84 12.64
CA PRO A 122 -7.66 3.48 13.91
C PRO A 122 -8.98 3.00 14.47
N THR A 123 -9.86 2.47 13.63
CA THR A 123 -11.19 1.99 14.05
C THR A 123 -11.50 0.66 13.40
N GLU A 124 -12.49 -0.03 13.96
CA GLU A 124 -12.99 -1.27 13.37
C GLU A 124 -13.57 -1.05 11.98
N SER A 125 -14.20 0.09 11.77
CA SER A 125 -14.77 0.45 10.46
C SER A 125 -13.69 0.57 9.39
N VAL A 126 -12.58 1.23 9.71
CA VAL A 126 -11.46 1.37 8.77
C VAL A 126 -10.81 0.00 8.52
N LEU A 127 -10.65 -0.79 9.57
CA LEU A 127 -10.13 -2.16 9.43
C LEU A 127 -11.01 -2.98 8.48
N HIS A 128 -12.33 -2.87 8.64
CA HIS A 128 -13.27 -3.57 7.77
C HIS A 128 -13.09 -3.17 6.30
N SER A 129 -12.87 -1.88 6.05
CA SER A 129 -12.62 -1.39 4.70
C SER A 129 -11.36 -2.01 4.09
N TRP A 130 -10.30 -2.16 4.89
CA TRP A 130 -9.09 -2.84 4.43
C TRP A 130 -9.34 -4.31 4.13
N GLY A 131 -10.12 -4.99 4.97
CA GLY A 131 -10.48 -6.39 4.74
C GLY A 131 -11.27 -6.58 3.47
N GLU A 132 -12.24 -5.69 3.21
CA GLU A 132 -13.01 -5.72 1.97
C GLU A 132 -12.12 -5.50 0.75
N LEU A 133 -11.17 -4.57 0.86
CA LEU A 133 -10.24 -4.27 -0.22
C LEU A 133 -9.42 -5.51 -0.58
N VAL A 134 -8.86 -6.19 0.41
CA VAL A 134 -8.10 -7.44 0.17
C VAL A 134 -9.00 -8.48 -0.48
N GLY A 135 -10.27 -8.54 -0.06
CA GLY A 135 -11.25 -9.44 -0.65
C GLY A 135 -11.45 -9.24 -2.15
N THR A 136 -11.33 -8.00 -2.62
CA THR A 136 -11.48 -7.71 -4.06
C THR A 136 -10.27 -8.09 -4.88
N ILE A 137 -9.12 -8.27 -4.25
CA ILE A 137 -7.87 -8.61 -4.95
C ILE A 137 -7.32 -9.97 -4.53
N LYS A 138 -8.20 -10.92 -4.23
CA LYS A 138 -7.77 -12.27 -3.82
C LYS A 138 -6.83 -12.92 -4.82
N PHE A 139 -7.02 -12.63 -6.10
CA PHE A 139 -6.19 -13.19 -7.17
C PHE A 139 -4.70 -12.81 -7.04
N ALA A 140 -4.38 -11.78 -6.24
CA ALA A 140 -3.01 -11.34 -6.05
C ALA A 140 -2.19 -12.27 -5.18
N PHE A 141 -2.83 -13.17 -4.44
CA PHE A 141 -2.18 -13.97 -3.41
C PHE A 141 -2.41 -15.46 -3.63
N SER A 142 -1.45 -16.28 -3.17
CA SER A 142 -1.67 -17.71 -3.06
C SER A 142 -2.70 -17.97 -1.97
N GLU A 143 -3.28 -19.18 -1.97
CA GLU A 143 -4.24 -19.56 -0.92
C GLU A 143 -3.63 -19.48 0.47
N ASP A 144 -2.37 -19.92 0.62
CA ASP A 144 -1.68 -19.88 1.90
C ASP A 144 -1.46 -18.44 2.38
N THR A 145 -0.99 -17.57 1.49
CA THR A 145 -0.77 -16.17 1.81
C THR A 145 -2.09 -15.49 2.18
N LEU A 146 -3.14 -15.75 1.41
CA LEU A 146 -4.44 -15.16 1.67
C LEU A 146 -4.98 -15.62 3.03
N ALA A 147 -4.79 -16.90 3.37
CA ALA A 147 -5.18 -17.42 4.68
C ALA A 147 -4.45 -16.71 5.81
N GLU A 148 -3.15 -16.46 5.65
CA GLU A 148 -2.37 -15.69 6.64
C GLU A 148 -2.89 -14.28 6.81
N ILE A 149 -3.19 -13.60 5.70
CA ILE A 149 -3.71 -12.24 5.73
C ILE A 149 -5.03 -12.20 6.48
N PHE A 150 -5.96 -13.08 6.17
CA PHE A 150 -7.27 -13.09 6.82
C PHE A 150 -7.22 -13.60 8.26
N ASN A 151 -6.27 -14.45 8.59
CA ASN A 151 -6.01 -14.84 9.97
C ASN A 151 -5.61 -13.63 10.79
N PHE A 152 -4.71 -12.83 10.24
CA PHE A 152 -4.24 -11.60 10.88
C PHE A 152 -5.37 -10.59 11.01
N TYR A 153 -6.19 -10.46 9.97
CA TYR A 153 -7.36 -9.59 9.98
C TYR A 153 -8.32 -9.96 11.11
N GLY A 154 -8.66 -11.24 11.22
CA GLY A 154 -9.57 -11.71 12.25
C GLY A 154 -9.04 -11.47 13.65
N HIS A 155 -7.76 -11.70 13.86
CA HIS A 155 -7.11 -11.46 15.14
C HIS A 155 -7.13 -9.98 15.51
N THR A 156 -6.81 -9.12 14.55
CA THR A 156 -6.81 -7.67 14.75
C THR A 156 -8.23 -7.16 15.00
N SER A 157 -9.21 -7.69 14.29
CA SER A 157 -10.61 -7.32 14.48
C SER A 157 -11.08 -7.65 15.90
N LEU A 158 -10.71 -8.82 16.40
CA LEU A 158 -11.04 -9.23 17.75
C LEU A 158 -10.43 -8.30 18.79
N LEU A 159 -9.16 -7.93 18.62
CA LEU A 159 -8.49 -7.02 19.53
C LEU A 159 -9.15 -5.65 19.56
N LYS A 160 -9.51 -5.12 18.41
CA LYS A 160 -10.17 -3.81 18.32
C LYS A 160 -11.57 -3.85 18.93
N HIS A 161 -12.28 -4.94 18.76
CA HIS A 161 -13.61 -5.10 19.32
C HIS A 161 -13.54 -5.11 20.86
N LEU A 162 -12.53 -5.78 21.42
CA LEU A 162 -12.34 -5.83 22.87
C LEU A 162 -11.92 -4.48 23.45
N GLN A 163 -11.27 -3.64 22.68
CA GLN A 163 -10.84 -2.31 23.09
C GLN A 163 -11.94 -1.25 22.93
N GLY A 164 -12.87 -1.52 22.04
CA GLY A 164 -13.96 -0.62 21.77
C GLY A 164 -15.11 -0.82 22.70
#